data_73d9ff06ddba014e74d754d3c5b24f0b
#
_entry.id   73d9ff06ddba014e74d754d3c5b24f0b
#
_cell.length_a   1.000
_cell.length_b   1.000
_cell.length_c   1.000
_cell.angle_alpha   90.00
_cell.angle_beta   90.00
_cell.angle_gamma   90.00
#
_symmetry.space_group_name_H-M   'P 1'
#
loop_
_entity.id
_entity.type
_entity.pdbx_description
1 polymer ?
#
loop_
_entity_poly.entity_id
_entity_poly.type
_entity_poly.pdbx_seq_one_letter_code
_entity_poly.pdbx_strand_id
1 'polypeptide(L)'
;RHQKVIEEAPAPGMTEALRQRMGQAAIRAATAIDYQGAGTVEFLLDSNGEFFFMEMNTRLQVEHPVTEMISGQDLVEWQLRVANGEALPCTQDQLKIKGHAFEARIYAEDPEHDFLPSTGNLRLLQPPKETAHVRIDSGIVEGDEVSVFYDPMITKLVVWDIDRERALQRLTEALSDYKIAGVTTNIPFLYNLASSAAFRRGDVDTGFIEEHEDEIFQRRQEDLDYAAPLAAQAILAAQKRSAQELAKQSN
;
A
#
# COMPACT_ATOMS: atom_id res chain seq x y z
N ARG A 1 12.54 9.13 5.03
CA ARG A 1 11.20 8.81 5.59
C ARG A 1 10.26 8.46 4.47
N HIS A 2 9.37 8.26 4.01
CA HIS A 2 8.35 8.14 2.95
C HIS A 2 8.80 7.47 1.63
N GLN A 3 9.85 6.71 1.61
CA GLN A 3 10.38 6.08 0.40
C GLN A 3 9.66 4.78 0.00
N LYS A 4 8.86 4.19 0.90
CA LYS A 4 8.11 2.96 0.68
C LYS A 4 6.66 3.14 1.14
N VAL A 5 5.90 3.94 0.41
CA VAL A 5 4.48 4.21 0.70
C VAL A 5 3.54 3.68 -0.38
N ILE A 6 4.05 3.59 -1.63
CA ILE A 6 3.42 2.89 -2.76
C ILE A 6 4.49 2.00 -3.39
N GLU A 7 4.18 0.74 -3.53
CA GLU A 7 4.97 -0.26 -4.23
C GLU A 7 4.27 -0.68 -5.51
N GLU A 8 5.04 -0.99 -6.57
CA GLU A 8 4.48 -1.48 -7.82
C GLU A 8 5.29 -2.65 -8.40
N ALA A 9 4.59 -3.54 -9.07
CA ALA A 9 5.17 -4.65 -9.79
C ALA A 9 4.42 -4.92 -11.11
N PRO A 10 5.13 -5.09 -12.24
CA PRO A 10 6.59 -4.89 -12.41
C PRO A 10 6.98 -3.41 -12.36
N ALA A 11 8.23 -3.11 -12.04
CA ALA A 11 8.72 -1.74 -12.01
C ALA A 11 8.70 -1.09 -13.40
N PRO A 12 8.40 0.24 -13.50
CA PRO A 12 8.50 0.97 -14.78
C PRO A 12 9.89 0.81 -15.40
N GLY A 13 9.95 0.65 -16.72
CA GLY A 13 11.22 0.51 -17.43
C GLY A 13 11.96 -0.81 -17.21
N MET A 14 11.46 -1.75 -16.43
CA MET A 14 12.05 -3.05 -16.21
C MET A 14 12.01 -3.91 -17.48
N THR A 15 13.15 -4.01 -18.17
CA THR A 15 13.28 -4.90 -19.31
C THR A 15 13.57 -6.34 -18.87
N GLU A 16 13.26 -7.32 -19.70
CA GLU A 16 13.57 -8.73 -19.41
C GLU A 16 15.07 -8.96 -19.17
N ALA A 17 15.94 -8.31 -19.95
CA ALA A 17 17.38 -8.40 -19.78
C ALA A 17 17.85 -7.84 -18.41
N LEU A 18 17.32 -6.69 -17.98
CA LEU A 18 17.62 -6.10 -16.69
C LEU A 18 17.10 -7.00 -15.57
N ARG A 19 15.86 -7.46 -15.68
CA ARG A 19 15.24 -8.38 -14.73
C ARG A 19 16.06 -9.64 -14.51
N GLN A 20 16.56 -10.24 -15.61
CA GLN A 20 17.43 -11.43 -15.53
C GLN A 20 18.78 -11.12 -14.86
N ARG A 21 19.42 -10.00 -15.19
CA ARG A 21 20.68 -9.57 -14.56
C ARG A 21 20.52 -9.40 -13.05
N MET A 22 19.49 -8.67 -12.63
CA MET A 22 19.20 -8.43 -11.21
C MET A 22 18.81 -9.73 -10.49
N GLY A 23 17.94 -10.54 -11.10
CA GLY A 23 17.52 -11.83 -10.54
C GLY A 23 18.70 -12.80 -10.34
N GLN A 24 19.62 -12.90 -11.31
CA GLN A 24 20.82 -13.69 -11.15
C GLN A 24 21.76 -13.15 -10.06
N ALA A 25 21.85 -11.82 -9.89
CA ALA A 25 22.61 -11.24 -8.80
C ALA A 25 22.00 -11.60 -7.43
N ALA A 26 20.67 -11.54 -7.31
CA ALA A 26 19.95 -11.93 -6.11
C ALA A 26 20.15 -13.43 -5.79
N ILE A 27 20.04 -14.29 -6.79
CA ILE A 27 20.29 -15.74 -6.64
C ILE A 27 21.72 -16.00 -6.15
N ARG A 28 22.73 -15.34 -6.74
CA ARG A 28 24.12 -15.48 -6.29
C ARG A 28 24.32 -15.05 -4.85
N ALA A 29 23.70 -13.94 -4.44
CA ALA A 29 23.76 -13.45 -3.06
C ALA A 29 23.15 -14.47 -2.08
N ALA A 30 21.96 -14.97 -2.37
CA ALA A 30 21.28 -15.96 -1.53
C ALA A 30 22.05 -17.30 -1.47
N THR A 31 22.57 -17.77 -2.60
CA THR A 31 23.35 -19.02 -2.68
C THR A 31 24.66 -18.91 -1.89
N ALA A 32 25.33 -17.74 -1.93
CA ALA A 32 26.60 -17.54 -1.22
C ALA A 32 26.48 -17.70 0.32
N ILE A 33 25.29 -17.55 0.87
CA ILE A 33 25.02 -17.70 2.31
C ILE A 33 24.14 -18.93 2.62
N ASP A 34 23.90 -19.78 1.64
CA ASP A 34 23.03 -20.98 1.77
C ASP A 34 21.65 -20.62 2.34
N TYR A 35 21.05 -19.53 1.82
CA TYR A 35 19.82 -18.98 2.36
C TYR A 35 18.61 -19.87 2.07
N GLN A 36 17.78 -20.09 3.10
CA GLN A 36 16.52 -20.82 3.00
C GLN A 36 15.36 -19.95 3.51
N GLY A 37 14.22 -20.03 2.85
CA GLY A 37 13.02 -19.27 3.20
C GLY A 37 12.77 -18.08 2.29
N ALA A 38 11.73 -17.30 2.61
CA ALA A 38 11.41 -16.07 1.89
C ALA A 38 12.43 -14.97 2.20
N GLY A 39 12.88 -14.28 1.18
CA GLY A 39 13.80 -13.15 1.31
C GLY A 39 13.78 -12.25 0.09
N THR A 40 14.29 -11.04 0.26
CA THR A 40 14.37 -10.04 -0.81
C THR A 40 15.77 -9.44 -0.84
N VAL A 41 16.36 -9.40 -2.03
CA VAL A 41 17.59 -8.64 -2.27
C VAL A 41 17.21 -7.31 -2.87
N GLU A 42 17.57 -6.22 -2.19
CA GLU A 42 17.28 -4.85 -2.60
C GLU A 42 18.46 -4.26 -3.38
N PHE A 43 18.14 -3.55 -4.45
CA PHE A 43 19.10 -2.87 -5.30
C PHE A 43 18.68 -1.42 -5.52
N LEU A 44 19.67 -0.54 -5.66
CA LEU A 44 19.48 0.79 -6.24
C LEU A 44 19.74 0.68 -7.75
N LEU A 45 18.79 1.19 -8.55
CA LEU A 45 18.91 1.22 -10.01
C LEU A 45 19.17 2.67 -10.44
N ASP A 46 20.26 2.85 -11.19
CA ASP A 46 20.64 4.12 -11.80
C ASP A 46 19.91 4.33 -13.14
N SER A 47 19.78 5.57 -13.55
CA SER A 47 19.21 5.98 -14.85
C SER A 47 19.89 5.36 -16.07
N ASN A 48 21.15 4.93 -15.95
CA ASN A 48 21.92 4.24 -16.99
C ASN A 48 21.64 2.72 -17.06
N GLY A 49 20.76 2.20 -16.17
CA GLY A 49 20.48 0.76 -16.07
C GLY A 49 21.56 -0.06 -15.36
N GLU A 50 22.48 0.62 -14.64
CA GLU A 50 23.38 -0.04 -13.69
C GLU A 50 22.67 -0.17 -12.35
N PHE A 51 22.89 -1.29 -11.64
CA PHE A 51 22.28 -1.53 -10.34
C PHE A 51 23.31 -1.90 -9.29
N PHE A 52 23.06 -1.47 -8.07
CA PHE A 52 23.98 -1.62 -6.94
C PHE A 52 23.26 -2.34 -5.80
N PHE A 53 23.91 -3.35 -5.23
CA PHE A 53 23.41 -4.06 -4.06
C PHE A 53 23.27 -3.09 -2.87
N MET A 54 22.13 -3.11 -2.23
CA MET A 54 21.88 -2.32 -1.04
C MET A 54 21.85 -3.21 0.21
N GLU A 55 20.92 -4.14 0.26
CA GLU A 55 20.78 -5.07 1.38
C GLU A 55 20.03 -6.35 0.98
N MET A 56 20.05 -7.33 1.89
CA MET A 56 19.17 -8.50 1.82
C MET A 56 18.30 -8.56 3.06
N ASN A 57 17.00 -8.55 2.86
CA ASN A 57 16.04 -8.78 3.92
C ASN A 57 15.72 -10.27 4.02
N THR A 58 16.16 -10.91 5.11
CA THR A 58 15.99 -12.35 5.36
C THR A 58 14.63 -12.68 5.99
N ARG A 59 13.58 -12.14 5.42
CA ARG A 59 12.19 -12.30 5.85
C ARG A 59 11.26 -12.01 4.68
N LEU A 60 9.99 -12.36 4.82
CA LEU A 60 8.95 -11.87 3.93
C LEU A 60 8.85 -10.34 4.04
N GLN A 61 8.77 -9.66 2.92
CA GLN A 61 8.61 -8.20 2.86
C GLN A 61 7.15 -7.80 3.06
N VAL A 62 6.92 -6.56 3.50
CA VAL A 62 5.57 -5.97 3.61
C VAL A 62 4.91 -5.97 2.25
N GLU A 63 5.65 -5.61 1.21
CA GLU A 63 5.23 -5.43 -0.18
C GLU A 63 5.11 -6.74 -1.00
N HIS A 64 5.21 -7.94 -0.37
CA HIS A 64 5.04 -9.22 -1.08
C HIS A 64 3.71 -9.34 -1.87
N PRO A 65 2.60 -8.70 -1.46
CA PRO A 65 1.35 -8.83 -2.19
C PRO A 65 1.40 -8.39 -3.65
N VAL A 66 2.22 -7.38 -4.02
CA VAL A 66 2.33 -7.00 -5.44
C VAL A 66 2.96 -8.12 -6.28
N THR A 67 3.92 -8.86 -5.72
CA THR A 67 4.49 -10.06 -6.35
C THR A 67 3.46 -11.18 -6.46
N GLU A 68 2.68 -11.42 -5.42
CA GLU A 68 1.63 -12.43 -5.42
C GLU A 68 0.57 -12.13 -6.48
N MET A 69 0.11 -10.87 -6.57
CA MET A 69 -0.92 -10.46 -7.51
C MET A 69 -0.50 -10.64 -8.98
N ILE A 70 0.75 -10.35 -9.33
CA ILE A 70 1.24 -10.50 -10.71
C ILE A 70 1.70 -11.91 -11.06
N SER A 71 2.04 -12.75 -10.07
CA SER A 71 2.54 -14.11 -10.29
C SER A 71 1.49 -15.19 -10.06
N GLY A 72 0.43 -14.87 -9.31
CA GLY A 72 -0.60 -15.83 -8.89
C GLY A 72 -0.10 -16.84 -7.86
N GLN A 73 0.95 -16.50 -7.11
CA GLN A 73 1.51 -17.34 -6.04
C GLN A 73 1.09 -16.82 -4.67
N ASP A 74 1.06 -17.68 -3.67
CA ASP A 74 0.89 -17.34 -2.25
C ASP A 74 2.23 -17.61 -1.53
N LEU A 75 2.98 -16.53 -1.23
CA LEU A 75 4.31 -16.65 -0.64
C LEU A 75 4.24 -17.05 0.84
N VAL A 76 3.15 -16.75 1.54
CA VAL A 76 2.95 -17.18 2.92
C VAL A 76 2.70 -18.69 2.95
N GLU A 77 1.86 -19.21 2.06
CA GLU A 77 1.68 -20.65 1.91
C GLU A 77 3.01 -21.34 1.56
N TRP A 78 3.82 -20.75 0.68
CA TRP A 78 5.14 -21.30 0.34
C TRP A 78 6.06 -21.38 1.55
N GLN A 79 6.07 -20.35 2.41
CA GLN A 79 6.86 -20.41 3.65
C GLN A 79 6.44 -21.58 4.55
N LEU A 80 5.14 -21.82 4.68
CA LEU A 80 4.62 -22.94 5.49
C LEU A 80 5.00 -24.30 4.88
N ARG A 81 4.89 -24.45 3.56
CA ARG A 81 5.28 -25.66 2.84
C ARG A 81 6.78 -25.97 3.00
N VAL A 82 7.64 -24.96 2.79
CA VAL A 82 9.10 -25.09 2.95
C VAL A 82 9.45 -25.44 4.40
N ALA A 83 8.81 -24.80 5.38
CA ALA A 83 9.02 -25.12 6.80
C ALA A 83 8.59 -26.55 7.14
N ASN A 84 7.60 -27.10 6.42
CA ASN A 84 7.16 -28.50 6.54
C ASN A 84 8.08 -29.49 5.78
N GLY A 85 9.15 -29.02 5.15
CA GLY A 85 10.11 -29.85 4.39
C GLY A 85 9.67 -30.18 2.97
N GLU A 86 8.64 -29.52 2.44
CA GLU A 86 8.17 -29.71 1.07
C GLU A 86 9.08 -28.95 0.08
N ALA A 87 9.14 -29.44 -1.15
CA ALA A 87 9.76 -28.72 -2.25
C ALA A 87 8.91 -27.49 -2.65
N LEU A 88 9.57 -26.51 -3.29
CA LEU A 88 8.84 -25.36 -3.86
C LEU A 88 7.75 -25.83 -4.84
N PRO A 89 6.56 -25.20 -4.81
CA PRO A 89 5.41 -25.61 -5.65
C PRO A 89 5.64 -25.51 -7.16
N CYS A 90 6.56 -24.64 -7.59
CA CYS A 90 6.93 -24.50 -9.00
C CYS A 90 8.39 -24.10 -9.17
N THR A 91 8.91 -24.27 -10.38
CA THR A 91 10.25 -23.84 -10.78
C THR A 91 10.24 -22.41 -11.33
N GLN A 92 11.42 -21.77 -11.43
CA GLN A 92 11.55 -20.39 -11.88
C GLN A 92 10.96 -20.16 -13.29
N ASP A 93 11.12 -21.12 -14.20
CA ASP A 93 10.64 -21.06 -15.58
C ASP A 93 9.12 -21.20 -15.72
N GLN A 94 8.46 -21.73 -14.71
CA GLN A 94 6.99 -21.82 -14.64
C GLN A 94 6.34 -20.53 -14.17
N LEU A 95 7.08 -19.65 -13.50
CA LEU A 95 6.58 -18.35 -13.05
C LEU A 95 6.38 -17.40 -14.22
N LYS A 96 5.20 -16.78 -14.27
CA LYS A 96 4.83 -15.82 -15.31
C LYS A 96 4.25 -14.56 -14.67
N ILE A 97 4.74 -13.42 -15.12
CA ILE A 97 4.18 -12.13 -14.75
C ILE A 97 2.91 -11.87 -15.59
N LYS A 98 1.82 -11.50 -14.92
CA LYS A 98 0.55 -11.15 -15.55
C LYS A 98 0.02 -9.85 -14.97
N GLY A 99 -0.23 -8.87 -15.84
CA GLY A 99 -0.79 -7.59 -15.44
C GLY A 99 0.19 -6.75 -14.64
N HIS A 100 -0.37 -5.88 -13.82
CA HIS A 100 0.34 -4.90 -13.01
C HIS A 100 -0.35 -4.73 -11.66
N ALA A 101 0.40 -4.61 -10.59
CA ALA A 101 -0.12 -4.44 -9.24
C ALA A 101 0.51 -3.23 -8.55
N PHE A 102 -0.27 -2.58 -7.70
CA PHE A 102 0.18 -1.58 -6.75
C PHE A 102 -0.24 -1.98 -5.35
N GLU A 103 0.61 -1.66 -4.38
CA GLU A 103 0.28 -1.68 -2.96
C GLU A 103 0.43 -0.26 -2.41
N ALA A 104 -0.54 0.19 -1.64
CA ALA A 104 -0.44 1.43 -0.88
C ALA A 104 -0.51 1.11 0.61
N ARG A 105 0.47 1.59 1.38
CA ARG A 105 0.50 1.46 2.84
C ARG A 105 -0.28 2.59 3.47
N ILE A 106 -1.41 2.28 4.07
CA ILE A 106 -2.23 3.24 4.78
C ILE A 106 -1.77 3.31 6.23
N TYR A 107 -1.28 4.50 6.61
CA TYR A 107 -0.78 4.79 7.95
C TYR A 107 -1.67 5.78 8.69
N ALA A 108 -1.76 5.63 10.00
CA ALA A 108 -2.28 6.66 10.90
C ALA A 108 -1.18 7.71 11.14
N GLU A 109 -0.96 8.57 10.16
CA GLU A 109 0.06 9.61 10.14
C GLU A 109 -0.52 10.91 9.57
N ASP A 110 0.03 12.04 9.99
CA ASP A 110 -0.33 13.36 9.49
C ASP A 110 0.70 13.86 8.47
N PRO A 111 0.43 13.79 7.16
CA PRO A 111 1.35 14.23 6.12
C PRO A 111 1.68 15.73 6.16
N GLU A 112 0.79 16.55 6.74
CA GLU A 112 0.98 18.00 6.83
C GLU A 112 1.86 18.42 8.00
N HIS A 113 2.06 17.51 8.96
CA HIS A 113 2.91 17.70 10.12
C HIS A 113 4.07 16.68 10.13
N ASP A 114 4.81 16.64 9.03
CA ASP A 114 6.01 15.79 8.86
C ASP A 114 5.74 14.31 9.17
N PHE A 115 4.53 13.82 8.80
CA PHE A 115 4.08 12.43 9.01
C PHE A 115 4.19 11.99 10.48
N LEU A 116 3.86 12.88 11.40
CA LEU A 116 3.76 12.49 12.80
C LEU A 116 2.67 11.43 12.99
N PRO A 117 2.92 10.38 13.79
CA PRO A 117 1.92 9.38 14.09
C PRO A 117 0.66 10.00 14.71
N SER A 118 -0.51 9.62 14.20
CA SER A 118 -1.80 9.98 14.76
C SER A 118 -2.35 8.82 15.57
N THR A 119 -2.64 9.06 16.84
CA THR A 119 -3.16 8.05 17.75
C THR A 119 -4.62 8.28 18.06
N GLY A 120 -5.35 7.24 18.39
CA GLY A 120 -6.77 7.33 18.75
C GLY A 120 -7.55 6.06 18.42
N ASN A 121 -8.86 6.09 18.69
CA ASN A 121 -9.74 4.97 18.35
C ASN A 121 -10.31 5.13 16.94
N LEU A 122 -10.30 4.07 16.17
CA LEU A 122 -10.92 3.99 14.85
C LEU A 122 -12.45 3.99 15.00
N ARG A 123 -13.06 5.16 14.84
CA ARG A 123 -14.52 5.32 14.98
C ARG A 123 -15.29 4.89 13.74
N LEU A 124 -14.62 4.84 12.61
CA LEU A 124 -15.11 4.33 11.34
C LEU A 124 -13.91 3.69 10.62
N LEU A 125 -14.11 2.47 10.16
CA LEU A 125 -13.16 1.79 9.28
C LEU A 125 -13.96 1.06 8.18
N GLN A 126 -14.08 1.70 7.04
CA GLN A 126 -14.80 1.16 5.89
C GLN A 126 -13.87 1.08 4.69
N PRO A 127 -13.22 -0.08 4.47
CA PRO A 127 -12.39 -0.30 3.30
C PRO A 127 -13.25 -0.39 2.02
N PRO A 128 -12.64 -0.21 0.84
CA PRO A 128 -13.29 -0.53 -0.43
C PRO A 128 -13.66 -2.01 -0.48
N LYS A 129 -14.59 -2.35 -1.35
CA LYS A 129 -15.03 -3.75 -1.51
C LYS A 129 -13.90 -4.59 -2.09
N GLU A 130 -13.55 -5.68 -1.42
CA GLU A 130 -12.62 -6.68 -1.94
C GLU A 130 -13.20 -7.40 -3.16
N THR A 131 -12.34 -7.65 -4.14
CA THR A 131 -12.65 -8.33 -5.40
C THR A 131 -11.42 -9.11 -5.86
N ALA A 132 -11.47 -9.75 -7.02
CA ALA A 132 -10.27 -10.34 -7.64
C ALA A 132 -9.19 -9.29 -8.00
N HIS A 133 -9.53 -7.99 -7.96
CA HIS A 133 -8.68 -6.88 -8.35
C HIS A 133 -8.33 -5.94 -7.19
N VAL A 134 -8.96 -6.09 -6.03
CA VAL A 134 -8.76 -5.26 -4.83
C VAL A 134 -8.66 -6.19 -3.63
N ARG A 135 -7.54 -6.15 -2.96
CA ARG A 135 -7.22 -6.92 -1.74
C ARG A 135 -6.91 -5.97 -0.60
N ILE A 136 -7.36 -6.31 0.60
CA ILE A 136 -7.13 -5.54 1.82
C ILE A 136 -6.44 -6.44 2.85
N ASP A 137 -5.20 -6.11 3.18
CA ASP A 137 -4.48 -6.80 4.25
C ASP A 137 -4.49 -5.91 5.49
N SER A 138 -5.39 -6.17 6.44
CA SER A 138 -5.56 -5.40 7.67
C SER A 138 -5.38 -6.27 8.91
N GLY A 139 -4.70 -5.71 9.91
CA GLY A 139 -4.57 -6.31 11.25
C GLY A 139 -5.46 -5.67 12.30
N ILE A 140 -6.28 -4.67 11.92
CA ILE A 140 -7.12 -3.91 12.84
C ILE A 140 -8.56 -3.81 12.33
N VAL A 141 -9.50 -3.57 13.24
CA VAL A 141 -10.93 -3.44 12.96
C VAL A 141 -11.49 -2.13 13.52
N GLU A 142 -12.71 -1.79 13.11
CA GLU A 142 -13.43 -0.65 13.67
C GLU A 142 -13.58 -0.80 15.19
N GLY A 143 -13.24 0.26 15.92
CA GLY A 143 -13.22 0.29 17.38
C GLY A 143 -11.85 0.07 17.99
N ASP A 144 -10.88 -0.45 17.27
CA ASP A 144 -9.51 -0.63 17.75
C ASP A 144 -8.81 0.71 18.01
N GLU A 145 -7.82 0.68 18.90
CA GLU A 145 -6.97 1.82 19.23
C GLU A 145 -5.65 1.75 18.46
N VAL A 146 -5.33 2.81 17.73
CA VAL A 146 -3.99 3.05 17.19
C VAL A 146 -3.14 3.70 18.28
N SER A 147 -2.14 2.98 18.76
CA SER A 147 -1.30 3.41 19.89
C SER A 147 0.09 3.83 19.45
N VAL A 148 0.84 4.49 20.35
CA VAL A 148 2.25 4.87 20.13
C VAL A 148 3.25 3.71 20.24
N PHE A 149 2.80 2.52 20.65
CA PHE A 149 3.68 1.39 20.97
C PHE A 149 3.97 0.49 19.77
N TYR A 150 3.20 0.63 18.70
CA TYR A 150 3.31 -0.19 17.49
C TYR A 150 3.46 0.69 16.26
N ASP A 151 3.81 0.06 15.15
CA ASP A 151 3.82 0.70 13.83
C ASP A 151 2.42 1.27 13.52
N PRO A 152 2.29 2.55 13.10
CA PRO A 152 1.01 3.16 12.81
C PRO A 152 0.35 2.68 11.51
N MET A 153 0.88 1.65 10.86
CA MET A 153 0.28 1.07 9.65
C MET A 153 -1.05 0.41 9.97
N ILE A 154 -2.11 0.96 9.40
CA ILE A 154 -3.48 0.47 9.56
C ILE A 154 -3.71 -0.75 8.67
N THR A 155 -3.32 -0.64 7.39
CA THR A 155 -3.64 -1.63 6.38
C THR A 155 -2.79 -1.45 5.13
N LYS A 156 -2.72 -2.50 4.32
CA LYS A 156 -2.23 -2.45 2.96
C LYS A 156 -3.42 -2.56 2.00
N LEU A 157 -3.54 -1.58 1.12
CA LEU A 157 -4.47 -1.63 -0.01
C LEU A 157 -3.69 -2.11 -1.23
N VAL A 158 -4.07 -3.26 -1.77
CA VAL A 158 -3.40 -3.87 -2.93
C VAL A 158 -4.38 -3.95 -4.08
N VAL A 159 -3.95 -3.50 -5.26
CA VAL A 159 -4.77 -3.53 -6.47
C VAL A 159 -4.02 -4.20 -7.61
N TRP A 160 -4.77 -4.81 -8.52
CA TRP A 160 -4.23 -5.44 -9.73
C TRP A 160 -5.13 -5.15 -10.92
N ASP A 161 -4.52 -4.95 -12.10
CA ASP A 161 -5.23 -4.97 -13.37
C ASP A 161 -4.32 -5.47 -14.50
N ILE A 162 -4.84 -5.54 -15.72
CA ILE A 162 -4.14 -6.10 -16.88
C ILE A 162 -2.94 -5.25 -17.36
N ASP A 163 -2.93 -3.96 -17.02
CA ASP A 163 -1.87 -3.02 -17.34
C ASP A 163 -1.69 -1.98 -16.21
N ARG A 164 -0.58 -1.21 -16.28
CA ARG A 164 -0.21 -0.20 -15.28
C ARG A 164 -1.26 0.91 -15.14
N GLU A 165 -1.77 1.43 -16.25
CA GLU A 165 -2.71 2.56 -16.23
C GLU A 165 -4.01 2.19 -15.53
N ARG A 166 -4.55 1.02 -15.85
CA ARG A 166 -5.77 0.50 -15.21
C ARG A 166 -5.57 0.15 -13.74
N ALA A 167 -4.42 -0.45 -13.40
CA ALA A 167 -4.09 -0.74 -12.01
C ALA A 167 -3.98 0.56 -11.20
N LEU A 168 -3.34 1.61 -11.74
CA LEU A 168 -3.22 2.91 -11.09
C LEU A 168 -4.55 3.64 -10.96
N GLN A 169 -5.42 3.56 -11.99
CA GLN A 169 -6.78 4.08 -11.90
C GLN A 169 -7.54 3.36 -10.78
N ARG A 170 -7.44 2.05 -10.70
CA ARG A 170 -8.07 1.25 -9.63
C ARG A 170 -7.55 1.62 -8.25
N LEU A 171 -6.25 1.91 -8.11
CA LEU A 171 -5.67 2.38 -6.86
C LEU A 171 -6.31 3.71 -6.42
N THR A 172 -6.41 4.68 -7.33
CA THR A 172 -7.01 5.99 -7.02
C THR A 172 -8.49 5.88 -6.66
N GLU A 173 -9.25 5.04 -7.37
CA GLU A 173 -10.66 4.75 -7.05
C GLU A 173 -10.79 4.10 -5.66
N ALA A 174 -9.97 3.07 -5.37
CA ALA A 174 -10.00 2.37 -4.09
C ALA A 174 -9.58 3.26 -2.91
N LEU A 175 -8.56 4.15 -3.10
CA LEU A 175 -8.19 5.15 -2.09
C LEU A 175 -9.31 6.16 -1.83
N SER A 176 -10.03 6.59 -2.88
CA SER A 176 -11.20 7.47 -2.75
C SER A 176 -12.36 6.82 -1.99
N ASP A 177 -12.52 5.51 -2.13
CA ASP A 177 -13.57 4.74 -1.44
C ASP A 177 -13.21 4.38 0.00
N TYR A 178 -11.94 4.44 0.37
CA TYR A 178 -11.49 4.10 1.73
C TYR A 178 -11.89 5.16 2.75
N LYS A 179 -12.67 4.79 3.75
CA LYS A 179 -13.18 5.72 4.77
C LYS A 179 -12.64 5.33 6.15
N ILE A 180 -11.88 6.25 6.74
CA ILE A 180 -11.34 6.11 8.10
C ILE A 180 -11.68 7.38 8.88
N ALA A 181 -12.15 7.23 10.12
CA ALA A 181 -12.34 8.34 11.04
C ALA A 181 -11.94 7.98 12.47
N GLY A 182 -11.42 8.97 13.19
CA GLY A 182 -10.91 8.83 14.55
C GLY A 182 -9.42 9.12 14.67
N VAL A 183 -8.68 8.92 13.58
CA VAL A 183 -7.26 9.27 13.42
C VAL A 183 -7.04 10.01 12.10
N THR A 184 -5.97 10.76 12.00
CA THR A 184 -5.49 11.32 10.72
C THR A 184 -4.75 10.22 9.96
N THR A 185 -4.93 10.16 8.63
CA THR A 185 -4.29 9.16 7.78
C THR A 185 -3.59 9.78 6.59
N ASN A 186 -2.67 9.05 5.99
CA ASN A 186 -1.96 9.43 4.77
C ASN A 186 -2.77 9.18 3.48
N ILE A 187 -4.04 8.80 3.54
CA ILE A 187 -4.87 8.51 2.34
C ILE A 187 -4.91 9.69 1.35
N PRO A 188 -5.13 10.96 1.77
CA PRO A 188 -5.13 12.08 0.83
C PRO A 188 -3.79 12.26 0.11
N PHE A 189 -2.68 12.08 0.84
CA PHE A 189 -1.33 12.11 0.28
C PHE A 189 -1.12 11.00 -0.75
N LEU A 190 -1.50 9.74 -0.44
CA LEU A 190 -1.41 8.61 -1.36
C LEU A 190 -2.25 8.83 -2.62
N TYR A 191 -3.45 9.37 -2.46
CA TYR A 191 -4.34 9.69 -3.59
C TYR A 191 -3.74 10.75 -4.51
N ASN A 192 -3.23 11.85 -3.95
CA ASN A 192 -2.61 12.92 -4.73
C ASN A 192 -1.37 12.43 -5.46
N LEU A 193 -0.51 11.67 -4.75
CA LEU A 193 0.70 11.07 -5.32
C LEU A 193 0.35 10.14 -6.50
N ALA A 194 -0.57 9.19 -6.31
CA ALA A 194 -1.01 8.27 -7.36
C ALA A 194 -1.72 8.96 -8.53
N SER A 195 -2.35 10.11 -8.27
CA SER A 195 -3.07 10.91 -9.29
C SER A 195 -2.16 11.85 -10.06
N SER A 196 -0.95 12.16 -9.55
CA SER A 196 -0.03 13.10 -10.18
C SER A 196 0.38 12.68 -11.59
N ALA A 197 0.56 13.64 -12.46
CA ALA A 197 0.90 13.37 -13.85
C ALA A 197 2.28 12.69 -14.00
N ALA A 198 3.24 13.05 -13.14
CA ALA A 198 4.57 12.46 -13.14
C ALA A 198 4.55 11.00 -12.68
N PHE A 199 3.83 10.69 -11.61
CA PHE A 199 3.68 9.30 -11.15
C PHE A 199 2.97 8.41 -12.19
N ARG A 200 1.96 8.97 -12.88
CA ARG A 200 1.28 8.26 -13.98
C ARG A 200 2.20 7.90 -15.12
N ARG A 201 3.19 8.76 -15.45
CA ARG A 201 4.18 8.44 -16.48
C ARG A 201 5.23 7.42 -16.04
N GLY A 202 5.36 7.17 -14.74
CA GLY A 202 6.40 6.31 -14.19
C GLY A 202 7.75 7.02 -14.01
N ASP A 203 7.75 8.35 -14.02
CA ASP A 203 8.94 9.19 -13.80
C ASP A 203 9.17 9.32 -12.28
N VAL A 204 9.62 8.24 -11.65
CA VAL A 204 9.75 8.14 -10.18
C VAL A 204 11.20 7.87 -9.81
N ASP A 205 11.73 8.69 -8.93
CA ASP A 205 13.04 8.52 -8.31
C ASP A 205 13.02 8.85 -6.80
N THR A 206 14.16 8.83 -6.15
CA THR A 206 14.28 9.10 -4.71
C THR A 206 13.99 10.56 -4.33
N GLY A 207 14.01 11.50 -5.27
CA GLY A 207 13.68 12.92 -5.10
C GLY A 207 12.21 13.27 -5.40
N PHE A 208 11.44 12.30 -5.92
CA PHE A 208 10.11 12.53 -6.49
C PHE A 208 9.16 13.34 -5.59
N ILE A 209 9.10 13.03 -4.30
CA ILE A 209 8.18 13.69 -3.37
C ILE A 209 8.59 15.16 -3.15
N GLU A 210 9.89 15.43 -3.03
CA GLU A 210 10.43 16.79 -2.85
C GLU A 210 10.21 17.65 -4.10
N GLU A 211 10.39 17.07 -5.29
CA GLU A 211 10.21 17.77 -6.57
C GLU A 211 8.75 18.09 -6.89
N HIS A 212 7.80 17.33 -6.32
CA HIS A 212 6.37 17.46 -6.58
C HIS A 212 5.56 17.83 -5.32
N GLU A 213 6.21 18.42 -4.32
CA GLU A 213 5.61 18.74 -3.02
C GLU A 213 4.32 19.55 -3.16
N ASP A 214 4.33 20.61 -3.97
CA ASP A 214 3.18 21.48 -4.21
C ASP A 214 1.96 20.74 -4.78
N GLU A 215 2.16 19.71 -5.60
CA GLU A 215 1.08 18.91 -6.19
C GLU A 215 0.57 17.85 -5.21
N ILE A 216 1.48 17.20 -4.49
CA ILE A 216 1.18 16.04 -3.63
C ILE A 216 0.50 16.47 -2.31
N PHE A 217 0.92 17.62 -1.73
CA PHE A 217 0.36 18.11 -0.47
C PHE A 217 -0.77 19.13 -0.64
N GLN A 218 -1.29 19.30 -1.87
CA GLN A 218 -2.43 20.18 -2.10
C GLN A 218 -3.68 19.70 -1.35
N ARG A 219 -4.23 20.57 -0.50
CA ARG A 219 -5.62 20.44 -0.03
C ARG A 219 -6.55 21.02 -1.09
N ARG A 220 -7.56 20.28 -1.48
CA ARG A 220 -8.67 20.84 -2.25
C ARG A 220 -9.59 21.63 -1.30
N GLN A 221 -9.40 22.93 -1.24
CA GLN A 221 -10.23 23.83 -0.42
C GLN A 221 -11.73 23.66 -0.74
N GLU A 222 -12.06 23.42 -1.99
CA GLU A 222 -13.44 23.17 -2.45
C GLU A 222 -14.08 21.96 -1.77
N ASP A 223 -13.32 20.91 -1.48
CA ASP A 223 -13.84 19.72 -0.80
C ASP A 223 -14.26 20.00 0.64
N LEU A 224 -13.59 20.92 1.35
CA LEU A 224 -13.92 21.33 2.70
C LEU A 224 -15.21 22.15 2.75
N ASP A 225 -15.44 23.02 1.78
CA ASP A 225 -16.63 23.87 1.70
C ASP A 225 -17.92 23.06 1.49
N TYR A 226 -17.81 21.91 0.81
CA TYR A 226 -18.93 20.97 0.67
C TYR A 226 -19.02 19.96 1.81
N ALA A 227 -17.90 19.45 2.30
CA ALA A 227 -17.86 18.41 3.33
C ALA A 227 -18.33 18.93 4.70
N ALA A 228 -17.98 20.16 5.08
CA ALA A 228 -18.32 20.69 6.39
C ALA A 228 -19.84 20.82 6.64
N PRO A 229 -20.67 21.37 5.73
CA PRO A 229 -22.11 21.39 5.89
C PRO A 229 -22.75 20.00 5.94
N LEU A 230 -22.27 19.06 5.12
CA LEU A 230 -22.74 17.68 5.10
C LEU A 230 -22.41 16.95 6.41
N ALA A 231 -21.19 17.11 6.91
CA ALA A 231 -20.77 16.56 8.20
C ALA A 231 -21.60 17.13 9.36
N ALA A 232 -21.85 18.45 9.37
CA ALA A 232 -22.70 19.08 10.36
C ALA A 232 -24.14 18.51 10.33
N GLN A 233 -24.73 18.34 9.15
CA GLN A 233 -26.04 17.72 8.99
C GLN A 233 -26.06 16.26 9.50
N ALA A 234 -25.04 15.47 9.20
CA ALA A 234 -24.93 14.09 9.65
C ALA A 234 -24.83 13.99 11.17
N ILE A 235 -24.03 14.86 11.82
CA ILE A 235 -23.91 14.94 13.28
C ILE A 235 -25.24 15.31 13.92
N LEU A 236 -25.91 16.34 13.42
CA LEU A 236 -27.23 16.76 13.94
C LEU A 236 -28.29 15.66 13.79
N ALA A 237 -28.27 14.94 12.65
CA ALA A 237 -29.18 13.82 12.43
C ALA A 237 -28.90 12.63 13.37
N ALA A 238 -27.64 12.35 13.66
CA ALA A 238 -27.23 11.32 14.62
C ALA A 238 -27.66 11.69 16.05
N GLN A 239 -27.39 12.92 16.48
CA GLN A 239 -27.81 13.40 17.78
C GLN A 239 -29.34 13.35 17.97
N LYS A 240 -30.10 13.71 16.93
CA LYS A 240 -31.56 13.62 16.95
C LYS A 240 -32.07 12.18 17.09
N ARG A 241 -31.43 11.22 16.40
CA ARG A 241 -31.76 9.79 16.53
C ARG A 241 -31.47 9.27 17.92
N SER A 242 -30.29 9.55 18.48
CA SER A 242 -29.92 9.14 19.84
C SER A 242 -30.88 9.73 20.90
N ALA A 243 -31.29 11.00 20.77
CA ALA A 243 -32.26 11.62 21.67
C ALA A 243 -33.63 10.95 21.56
N GLN A 244 -34.09 10.58 20.37
CA GLN A 244 -35.35 9.87 20.16
C GLN A 244 -35.33 8.44 20.74
N GLU A 245 -34.21 7.75 20.66
CA GLU A 245 -34.03 6.42 21.25
C GLU A 245 -34.05 6.47 22.77
N LEU A 246 -33.35 7.43 23.38
CA LEU A 246 -33.37 7.65 24.81
C LEU A 246 -34.79 8.00 25.33
N ALA A 247 -35.52 8.83 24.59
CA ALA A 247 -36.90 9.17 24.94
C ALA A 247 -37.85 7.98 24.87
N LYS A 248 -37.62 7.02 23.95
CA LYS A 248 -38.40 5.77 23.85
C LYS A 248 -38.11 4.78 24.99
N GLN A 249 -36.90 4.82 25.55
CA GLN A 249 -36.49 3.94 26.66
C GLN A 249 -36.96 4.49 28.04
N SER A 250 -37.35 5.75 28.09
CA SER A 250 -37.78 6.42 29.33
C SER A 250 -39.33 6.42 29.54
N ASN A 251 -40.08 5.88 28.58
CA ASN A 251 -41.54 5.63 28.65
C ASN A 251 -41.81 4.13 28.74
#